data_4cd93b363f5a6f98cac1d11fe50935b9
#
_entry.id   4cd93b363f5a6f98cac1d11fe50935b9
#
_cell.length_a   1.000
_cell.length_b   1.000
_cell.length_c   1.000
_cell.angle_alpha   90.00
_cell.angle_beta   90.00
_cell.angle_gamma   90.00
#
_symmetry.space_group_name_H-M   'P 1'
#
loop_
_entity.id
_entity.type
_entity.pdbx_description
1 polymer ?
#
loop_
_entity_poly.entity_id
_entity_poly.type
_entity_poly.pdbx_seq_one_letter_code
_entity_poly.pdbx_strand_id
1 'polypeptide(L)'
;MNIEQTIRARLEPLAPLDIEVGDDSADHAGHAEALRHGGGHFSLTVVSEAFRGQSRVTRHQAVYTLLSDLIPGHIHALQLRTLTPDEF
;
A
#
# COMPACT_ATOMS: atom_id res chain seq x y z
N MET A 1 12.76 -5.93 -9.56
CA MET A 1 11.85 -6.20 -8.43
C MET A 1 10.41 -6.12 -8.89
N ASN A 2 9.59 -7.09 -8.51
CA ASN A 2 8.15 -6.98 -8.72
C ASN A 2 7.57 -6.29 -7.47
N ILE A 3 7.19 -5.03 -7.62
CA ILE A 3 6.75 -4.22 -6.47
C ILE A 3 5.47 -4.78 -5.83
N GLU A 4 4.54 -5.30 -6.63
CA GLU A 4 3.32 -5.87 -6.08
C GLU A 4 3.64 -7.08 -5.19
N GLN A 5 4.48 -7.98 -5.65
CA GLN A 5 4.88 -9.14 -4.86
C GLN A 5 5.61 -8.74 -3.59
N THR A 6 6.44 -7.70 -3.68
CA THR A 6 7.17 -7.20 -2.52
C THR A 6 6.20 -6.60 -1.49
N ILE A 7 5.21 -5.82 -1.94
CA ILE A 7 4.19 -5.26 -1.05
C ILE A 7 3.45 -6.40 -0.34
N ARG A 8 3.02 -7.43 -1.07
CA ARG A 8 2.31 -8.55 -0.47
C ARG A 8 3.16 -9.26 0.57
N ALA A 9 4.44 -9.43 0.29
CA ALA A 9 5.34 -10.08 1.25
C ALA A 9 5.51 -9.25 2.53
N ARG A 10 5.62 -7.93 2.40
CA ARG A 10 5.76 -7.06 3.57
C ARG A 10 4.53 -7.05 4.46
N LEU A 11 3.35 -7.34 3.89
CA LEU A 11 2.08 -7.30 4.64
C LEU A 11 1.72 -8.64 5.29
N GLU A 12 2.52 -9.67 5.12
CA GLU A 12 2.26 -10.99 5.71
C GLU A 12 2.01 -10.94 7.22
N PRO A 13 2.71 -10.11 8.01
CA PRO A 13 2.44 -10.05 9.45
C PRO A 13 1.01 -9.67 9.82
N LEU A 14 0.26 -9.06 8.92
CA LEU A 14 -1.14 -8.72 9.14
C LEU A 14 -2.08 -9.88 8.80
N ALA A 15 -1.54 -11.00 8.30
CA ALA A 15 -2.33 -12.16 7.88
C ALA A 15 -3.52 -11.74 7.01
N PRO A 16 -3.30 -11.00 5.92
CA PRO A 16 -4.40 -10.43 5.15
C PRO A 16 -5.22 -11.51 4.47
N LEU A 17 -6.54 -11.31 4.49
CA LEU A 17 -7.48 -12.16 3.78
C LEU A 17 -7.59 -11.78 2.31
N ASP A 18 -7.31 -10.51 2.00
CA ASP A 18 -7.27 -10.03 0.63
C ASP A 18 -6.36 -8.81 0.56
N ILE A 19 -5.68 -8.66 -0.57
CA ILE A 19 -4.87 -7.49 -0.88
C ILE A 19 -5.13 -7.15 -2.34
N GLU A 20 -5.55 -5.91 -2.59
CA GLU A 20 -5.72 -5.40 -3.94
C GLU A 20 -4.68 -4.31 -4.16
N VAL A 21 -3.90 -4.44 -5.22
CA VAL A 21 -2.85 -3.48 -5.56
C VAL A 21 -3.15 -2.91 -6.94
N GLY A 22 -3.30 -1.60 -7.01
CA GLY A 22 -3.43 -0.89 -8.27
C GLY A 22 -2.18 -0.07 -8.52
N ASP A 23 -1.62 -0.18 -9.72
CA ASP A 23 -0.48 0.63 -10.12
C ASP A 23 -1.01 1.81 -10.95
N ASP A 24 -1.04 2.98 -10.33
CA ASP A 24 -1.58 4.20 -10.95
C ASP A 24 -0.49 5.05 -11.57
N SER A 25 0.73 4.51 -11.70
CA SER A 25 1.87 5.27 -12.20
C SER A 25 1.64 5.81 -13.62
N ALA A 26 0.90 5.07 -14.45
CA ALA A 26 0.60 5.49 -15.81
C ALA A 26 -0.20 6.79 -15.86
N ASP A 27 -1.00 7.07 -14.85
CA ASP A 27 -1.80 8.30 -14.79
C ASP A 27 -0.92 9.55 -14.64
N HIS A 28 0.34 9.35 -14.24
CA HIS A 28 1.29 10.41 -13.99
C HIS A 28 2.47 10.37 -14.97
N ALA A 29 2.40 9.54 -15.99
CA ALA A 29 3.52 9.30 -16.91
C ALA A 29 4.00 10.56 -17.66
N GLY A 30 3.12 11.53 -17.85
CA GLY A 30 3.46 12.78 -18.50
C GLY A 30 4.04 13.85 -17.58
N HIS A 31 4.11 13.59 -16.31
CA HIS A 31 4.57 14.56 -15.31
C HIS A 31 6.06 14.39 -15.07
N ALA A 32 6.82 15.43 -15.35
CA ALA A 32 8.28 15.39 -15.18
C ALA A 32 8.70 15.04 -13.77
N GLU A 33 7.92 15.49 -12.78
CA GLU A 33 8.23 15.24 -11.38
C GLU A 33 8.14 13.74 -11.05
N ALA A 34 7.10 13.06 -11.52
CA ALA A 34 6.95 11.63 -11.29
C ALA A 34 8.11 10.85 -11.92
N LEU A 35 8.55 11.25 -13.13
CA LEU A 35 9.68 10.62 -13.79
C LEU A 35 10.98 10.86 -13.03
N ARG A 36 11.13 12.05 -12.45
CA ARG A 36 12.35 12.45 -11.76
C ARG A 36 12.56 11.69 -10.47
N HIS A 37 11.49 11.38 -9.75
CA HIS A 37 11.60 10.70 -8.46
C HIS A 37 11.72 9.19 -8.60
N GLY A 38 11.40 8.64 -9.75
CA GLY A 38 11.56 7.21 -10.02
C GLY A 38 10.62 6.30 -9.26
N GLY A 39 9.77 6.83 -8.38
CA GLY A 39 8.82 6.04 -7.61
C GLY A 39 7.46 5.98 -8.28
N GLY A 40 6.66 4.95 -7.95
CA GLY A 40 5.34 4.76 -8.50
C GLY A 40 4.23 5.34 -7.62
N HIS A 41 3.05 5.45 -8.22
CA HIS A 41 1.82 5.83 -7.53
C HIS A 41 0.93 4.60 -7.44
N PHE A 42 0.54 4.22 -6.23
CA PHE A 42 -0.17 2.98 -6.01
C PHE A 42 -1.45 3.19 -5.22
N SER A 43 -2.45 2.32 -5.48
CA SER A 43 -3.62 2.16 -4.64
C SER A 43 -3.52 0.80 -3.97
N LEU A 44 -3.80 0.73 -2.68
CA LEU A 44 -3.67 -0.49 -1.92
C LEU A 44 -4.90 -0.65 -1.02
N THR A 45 -5.55 -1.82 -1.13
CA THR A 45 -6.60 -2.21 -0.20
C THR A 45 -6.13 -3.45 0.54
N VAL A 46 -6.14 -3.40 1.87
CA VAL A 46 -5.75 -4.52 2.72
C VAL A 46 -6.93 -4.91 3.58
N VAL A 47 -7.35 -6.17 3.49
CA VAL A 47 -8.44 -6.71 4.30
C VAL A 47 -7.83 -7.67 5.32
N SER A 48 -8.03 -7.39 6.61
CA SER A 48 -7.45 -8.22 7.66
C SER A 48 -8.25 -8.13 8.94
N GLU A 49 -8.42 -9.28 9.62
CA GLU A 49 -9.00 -9.33 10.96
C GLU A 49 -8.15 -8.56 11.97
N ALA A 50 -6.85 -8.40 11.70
CA ALA A 50 -5.96 -7.67 12.59
C ALA A 50 -6.38 -6.21 12.79
N PHE A 51 -7.17 -5.66 11.88
CA PHE A 51 -7.64 -4.28 11.96
C PHE A 51 -8.86 -4.11 12.86
N ARG A 52 -9.45 -5.20 13.33
CA ARG A 52 -10.69 -5.13 14.13
C ARG A 52 -10.42 -4.38 15.42
N GLY A 53 -11.31 -3.43 15.72
CA GLY A 53 -11.19 -2.60 16.92
C GLY A 53 -10.17 -1.48 16.83
N GLN A 54 -9.48 -1.34 15.69
CA GLN A 54 -8.47 -0.30 15.50
C GLN A 54 -9.04 0.87 14.72
N SER A 55 -8.58 2.08 15.07
CA SER A 55 -8.92 3.28 14.30
C SER A 55 -8.27 3.23 12.92
N ARG A 56 -8.78 4.07 12.00
CA ARG A 56 -8.16 4.18 10.68
C ARG A 56 -6.69 4.56 10.77
N VAL A 57 -6.37 5.52 11.64
CA VAL A 57 -4.98 5.98 11.81
C VAL A 57 -4.07 4.83 12.25
N THR A 58 -4.51 4.05 13.23
CA THR A 58 -3.72 2.92 13.72
C THR A 58 -3.50 1.88 12.62
N ARG A 59 -4.55 1.57 11.86
CA ARG A 59 -4.46 0.63 10.75
C ARG A 59 -3.46 1.11 9.69
N HIS A 60 -3.54 2.39 9.33
CA HIS A 60 -2.65 2.97 8.33
C HIS A 60 -1.21 2.98 8.82
N GLN A 61 -0.98 3.31 10.08
CA GLN A 61 0.36 3.29 10.66
C GLN A 61 0.98 1.89 10.58
N ALA A 62 0.20 0.85 10.83
CA ALA A 62 0.69 -0.52 10.75
C ALA A 62 1.16 -0.85 9.33
N VAL A 63 0.37 -0.47 8.32
CA VAL A 63 0.73 -0.72 6.93
C VAL A 63 1.96 0.10 6.53
N TYR A 64 1.98 1.39 6.87
CA TYR A 64 3.13 2.24 6.52
C TYR A 64 4.42 1.76 7.18
N THR A 65 4.34 1.26 8.40
CA THR A 65 5.51 0.70 9.09
C THR A 65 6.08 -0.49 8.32
N LEU A 66 5.19 -1.38 7.86
CA LEU A 66 5.61 -2.57 7.12
C LEU A 66 6.17 -2.24 5.73
N LEU A 67 5.76 -1.12 5.15
CA LEU A 67 6.21 -0.69 3.83
C LEU A 67 7.30 0.38 3.90
N SER A 68 7.85 0.66 5.09
CA SER A 68 8.74 1.80 5.31
C SER A 68 10.01 1.76 4.45
N ASP A 69 10.49 0.57 4.13
CA ASP A 69 11.69 0.42 3.29
C ASP A 69 11.40 0.69 1.80
N LEU A 70 10.12 0.74 1.42
CA LEU A 70 9.72 0.98 0.03
C LEU A 70 9.32 2.43 -0.23
N ILE A 71 9.00 3.18 0.82
CA ILE A 71 8.55 4.56 0.73
C ILE A 71 9.67 5.49 1.17
N PRO A 72 9.97 6.54 0.39
CA PRO A 72 9.34 6.97 -0.86
C PRO A 72 10.02 6.43 -2.12
N GLY A 73 11.04 5.60 -1.99
CA GLY A 73 11.87 5.19 -3.12
C GLY A 73 11.11 4.47 -4.21
N HIS A 74 10.51 3.33 -3.89
CA HIS A 74 9.73 2.52 -4.83
C HIS A 74 8.27 2.93 -4.87
N ILE A 75 7.74 3.41 -3.75
CA ILE A 75 6.36 3.90 -3.65
C ILE A 75 6.45 5.39 -3.34
N HIS A 76 6.15 6.23 -4.33
CA HIS A 76 6.21 7.68 -4.14
C HIS A 76 4.92 8.21 -3.51
N ALA A 77 3.78 7.68 -3.91
CA ALA A 77 2.48 8.04 -3.37
C ALA A 77 1.62 6.79 -3.21
N LEU A 78 0.84 6.74 -2.14
CA LEU A 78 0.03 5.58 -1.80
C LEU A 78 -1.36 6.02 -1.35
N GLN A 79 -2.40 5.53 -2.04
CA GLN A 79 -3.78 5.61 -1.58
C GLN A 79 -4.07 4.31 -0.84
N LEU A 80 -4.46 4.40 0.41
CA LEU A 80 -4.57 3.22 1.27
C LEU A 80 -5.96 3.07 1.84
N ARG A 81 -6.52 1.85 1.71
CA ARG A 81 -7.75 1.44 2.39
C ARG A 81 -7.44 0.23 3.25
N THR A 82 -7.88 0.26 4.49
CA THR A 82 -7.65 -0.82 5.46
C THR A 82 -9.00 -1.23 6.03
N LEU A 83 -9.38 -2.49 5.80
CA LEU A 83 -10.71 -2.97 6.09
C LEU A 83 -10.66 -4.27 6.87
N THR A 84 -11.65 -4.48 7.76
CA THR A 84 -11.92 -5.82 8.26
C THR A 84 -12.78 -6.54 7.22
N PRO A 85 -12.91 -7.89 7.30
CA PRO A 85 -13.68 -8.63 6.29
C PRO A 85 -15.14 -8.18 6.16
N ASP A 86 -15.75 -7.78 7.26
CA ASP A 86 -17.14 -7.31 7.25
C ASP A 86 -17.29 -5.88 6.72
N GLU A 87 -16.20 -5.14 6.62
CA GLU A 87 -16.19 -3.79 6.02
C GLU A 87 -15.94 -3.83 4.52
N PHE A 88 -15.43 -4.95 4.05
CA PHE A 88 -15.12 -5.13 2.65
C PHE A 88 -16.38 -5.47 1.85
#